data_0ee5d36c8861f00559c179ab21e601ab
#
_entry.id   0ee5d36c8861f00559c179ab21e601ab
#
_cell.length_a   1.000
_cell.length_b   1.000
_cell.length_c   1.000
_cell.angle_alpha   90.00
_cell.angle_beta   90.00
_cell.angle_gamma   90.00
#
_symmetry.space_group_name_H-M   'P 1'
#
loop_
_entity.id
_entity.type
_entity.pdbx_description
1 polymer ?
#
loop_
_entity_poly.entity_id
_entity_poly.type
_entity_poly.pdbx_seq_one_letter_code
_entity_poly.pdbx_strand_id
1 'polypeptide(L)'
;LRNILLIACQVLIILSMTLILSKTVFILQEKSDQQEAILIIDSSASMNTGSETSTRYQRAVNAAIEQAEAVFDKGGIVSVILAENQNTFLAERAGAGSRNEIISGMKALLENGTKCSYSMADTTSAIALTDRILSINPSAKIYLYTDTTYARLSDNINLVNVAEKDEWNAAILNATAELED
;
A
#
# COMPACT_ATOMS: atom_id res chain seq x y z
N LEU A 1 -33.75 -22.38 -43.95
CA LEU A 1 -32.36 -21.97 -43.82
C LEU A 1 -32.23 -20.49 -43.45
N ARG A 2 -32.86 -19.53 -44.15
CA ARG A 2 -32.77 -18.08 -43.92
C ARG A 2 -33.22 -17.67 -42.50
N ASN A 3 -34.32 -18.24 -41.97
CA ASN A 3 -34.83 -17.91 -40.65
C ASN A 3 -33.93 -18.48 -39.52
N ILE A 4 -33.32 -19.64 -39.74
CA ILE A 4 -32.36 -20.23 -38.77
C ILE A 4 -31.11 -19.38 -38.68
N LEU A 5 -30.60 -18.87 -39.81
CA LEU A 5 -29.46 -17.99 -39.86
C LEU A 5 -29.72 -16.66 -39.11
N LEU A 6 -30.93 -16.08 -39.30
CA LEU A 6 -31.29 -14.85 -38.59
C LEU A 6 -31.37 -15.05 -37.08
N ILE A 7 -31.94 -16.16 -36.61
CA ILE A 7 -32.00 -16.47 -35.18
C ILE A 7 -30.58 -16.66 -34.61
N ALA A 8 -29.71 -17.37 -35.32
CA ALA A 8 -28.33 -17.55 -34.91
C ALA A 8 -27.57 -16.22 -34.79
N CYS A 9 -27.76 -15.30 -35.73
CA CYS A 9 -27.14 -13.96 -35.63
C CYS A 9 -27.70 -13.15 -34.45
N GLN A 10 -29.00 -13.20 -34.16
CA GLN A 10 -29.59 -12.51 -33.04
C GLN A 10 -29.06 -13.04 -31.70
N VAL A 11 -28.94 -14.37 -31.54
CA VAL A 11 -28.37 -14.97 -30.32
C VAL A 11 -26.89 -14.56 -30.14
N LEU A 12 -26.10 -14.53 -31.22
CA LEU A 12 -24.70 -14.13 -31.18
C LEU A 12 -24.51 -12.66 -30.79
N ILE A 13 -25.39 -11.77 -31.28
CA ILE A 13 -25.38 -10.36 -30.90
C ILE A 13 -25.72 -10.19 -29.42
N ILE A 14 -26.72 -10.86 -28.90
CA ILE A 14 -27.11 -10.79 -27.49
C ILE A 14 -25.97 -11.33 -26.61
N LEU A 15 -25.34 -12.45 -26.99
CA LEU A 15 -24.24 -13.04 -26.29
C LEU A 15 -23.00 -12.11 -26.24
N SER A 16 -22.67 -11.48 -27.35
CA SER A 16 -21.56 -10.53 -27.42
C SER A 16 -21.84 -9.28 -26.56
N MET A 17 -23.08 -8.78 -26.57
CA MET A 17 -23.46 -7.63 -25.78
C MET A 17 -23.43 -7.92 -24.28
N THR A 18 -23.87 -9.10 -23.85
CA THR A 18 -23.77 -9.53 -22.44
C THR A 18 -22.32 -9.70 -21.98
N LEU A 19 -21.42 -10.22 -22.83
CA LEU A 19 -20.00 -10.33 -22.53
C LEU A 19 -19.32 -8.95 -22.37
N ILE A 20 -19.67 -7.99 -23.22
CA ILE A 20 -19.13 -6.62 -23.14
C ILE A 20 -19.63 -5.92 -21.86
N LEU A 21 -20.91 -6.07 -21.51
CA LEU A 21 -21.50 -5.44 -20.32
C LEU A 21 -21.04 -6.12 -19.01
N SER A 22 -20.67 -7.37 -19.06
CA SER A 22 -20.31 -8.16 -17.87
C SER A 22 -18.98 -7.75 -17.25
N LYS A 23 -18.19 -6.84 -17.88
CA LYS A 23 -16.84 -6.45 -17.43
C LYS A 23 -16.04 -7.67 -16.93
N THR A 24 -16.05 -8.74 -17.69
CA THR A 24 -15.36 -9.98 -17.31
C THR A 24 -13.85 -9.68 -17.28
N VAL A 25 -13.33 -9.42 -16.10
CA VAL A 25 -11.89 -9.35 -15.87
C VAL A 25 -11.39 -10.78 -15.91
N PHE A 26 -10.80 -11.19 -17.02
CA PHE A 26 -10.01 -12.41 -17.05
C PHE A 26 -8.75 -12.14 -16.23
N ILE A 27 -8.77 -12.53 -14.97
CA ILE A 27 -7.56 -12.64 -14.17
C ILE A 27 -6.84 -13.87 -14.76
N LEU A 28 -6.03 -13.65 -15.79
CA LEU A 28 -5.03 -14.61 -16.18
C LEU A 28 -4.06 -14.70 -15.00
N GLN A 29 -4.28 -15.70 -14.16
CA GLN A 29 -3.38 -16.04 -13.09
C GLN A 29 -2.15 -16.70 -13.76
N GLU A 30 -1.35 -15.88 -14.45
CA GLU A 30 0.01 -16.25 -14.73
C GLU A 30 0.64 -16.50 -13.36
N LYS A 31 1.10 -17.72 -13.14
CA LYS A 31 2.03 -18.08 -12.09
C LYS A 31 3.36 -17.41 -12.48
N SER A 32 3.37 -16.10 -12.37
CA SER A 32 4.52 -15.27 -12.69
C SER A 32 5.45 -15.40 -11.49
N ASP A 33 6.69 -15.77 -11.73
CA ASP A 33 7.83 -15.51 -10.83
C ASP A 33 8.06 -13.98 -10.68
N GLN A 34 7.03 -13.19 -10.96
CA GLN A 34 7.06 -11.75 -10.86
C GLN A 34 7.24 -11.37 -9.40
N GLN A 35 8.28 -10.62 -9.13
CA GLN A 35 8.54 -10.07 -7.81
C GLN A 35 7.35 -9.19 -7.40
N GLU A 36 6.69 -9.51 -6.29
CA GLU A 36 5.61 -8.70 -5.74
C GLU A 36 6.04 -8.15 -4.39
N ALA A 37 5.91 -6.83 -4.21
CA ALA A 37 6.22 -6.14 -2.97
C ALA A 37 4.99 -5.41 -2.44
N ILE A 38 4.77 -5.53 -1.14
CA ILE A 38 3.74 -4.81 -0.39
C ILE A 38 4.47 -3.85 0.53
N LEU A 39 4.28 -2.56 0.31
CA LEU A 39 4.91 -1.48 1.07
C LEU A 39 3.89 -0.93 2.05
N ILE A 40 4.15 -1.06 3.35
CA ILE A 40 3.32 -0.51 4.42
C ILE A 40 4.07 0.67 5.01
N ILE A 41 3.50 1.86 4.92
CA ILE A 41 4.08 3.09 5.45
C ILE A 41 3.30 3.49 6.70
N ASP A 42 3.98 3.51 7.83
CA ASP A 42 3.43 4.00 9.09
C ASP A 42 3.21 5.51 9.00
N SER A 43 1.97 5.94 9.22
CA SER A 43 1.56 7.34 9.22
C SER A 43 1.14 7.82 10.63
N SER A 44 1.65 7.19 11.68
CA SER A 44 1.38 7.58 13.06
C SER A 44 2.00 8.95 13.41
N ALA A 45 1.52 9.54 14.49
CA ALA A 45 1.98 10.85 14.96
C ALA A 45 3.50 10.88 15.25
N SER A 46 4.09 9.78 15.71
CA SER A 46 5.53 9.68 15.98
C SER A 46 6.39 9.84 14.72
N MET A 47 5.84 9.51 13.56
CA MET A 47 6.51 9.64 12.28
C MET A 47 6.69 11.10 11.83
N ASN A 48 5.99 12.06 12.47
CA ASN A 48 6.20 13.51 12.25
C ASN A 48 7.49 14.04 12.89
N THR A 49 8.09 13.28 13.81
CA THR A 49 9.37 13.64 14.41
C THR A 49 10.52 13.30 13.47
N GLY A 50 11.68 13.90 13.69
CA GLY A 50 12.85 13.66 12.86
C GLY A 50 13.96 14.64 13.17
N SER A 51 14.95 14.69 12.27
CA SER A 51 16.04 15.65 12.30
C SER A 51 15.60 16.99 11.65
N GLU A 52 16.48 18.02 11.70
CA GLU A 52 16.25 19.31 11.06
C GLU A 52 16.06 19.19 9.53
N THR A 53 16.56 18.13 8.93
CA THR A 53 16.56 17.94 7.48
C THR A 53 15.42 17.06 6.97
N SER A 54 14.94 16.10 7.79
CA SER A 54 13.89 15.16 7.36
C SER A 54 13.13 14.55 8.53
N THR A 55 11.82 14.38 8.36
CA THR A 55 11.01 13.59 9.30
C THR A 55 11.17 12.09 9.03
N ARG A 56 10.84 11.26 10.02
CA ARG A 56 10.77 9.80 9.86
C ARG A 56 9.82 9.41 8.73
N TYR A 57 8.70 10.13 8.61
CA TYR A 57 7.74 9.90 7.53
C TYR A 57 8.34 10.17 6.15
N GLN A 58 9.08 11.27 6.00
CA GLN A 58 9.75 11.57 4.74
C GLN A 58 10.77 10.48 4.38
N ARG A 59 11.53 9.99 5.36
CA ARG A 59 12.47 8.88 5.14
C ARG A 59 11.76 7.60 4.77
N ALA A 60 10.63 7.29 5.44
CA ALA A 60 9.81 6.12 5.14
C ALA A 60 9.26 6.15 3.71
N VAL A 61 8.68 7.27 3.30
CA VAL A 61 8.13 7.45 1.95
C VAL A 61 9.23 7.37 0.90
N ASN A 62 10.37 8.02 1.11
CA ASN A 62 11.49 7.97 0.15
C ASN A 62 12.04 6.55 0.01
N ALA A 63 12.26 5.83 1.11
CA ALA A 63 12.71 4.44 1.07
C ALA A 63 11.68 3.52 0.41
N ALA A 64 10.39 3.77 0.62
CA ALA A 64 9.33 3.03 -0.06
C ALA A 64 9.29 3.32 -1.57
N ILE A 65 9.54 4.58 -1.99
CA ILE A 65 9.67 4.94 -3.42
C ILE A 65 10.83 4.19 -4.06
N GLU A 66 12.01 4.20 -3.43
CA GLU A 66 13.20 3.47 -3.94
C GLU A 66 12.91 1.97 -4.10
N GLN A 67 12.24 1.37 -3.11
CA GLN A 67 11.85 -0.04 -3.18
C GLN A 67 10.83 -0.29 -4.29
N ALA A 68 9.83 0.58 -4.45
CA ALA A 68 8.84 0.48 -5.52
C ALA A 68 9.50 0.56 -6.91
N GLU A 69 10.41 1.52 -7.10
CA GLU A 69 11.15 1.66 -8.35
C GLU A 69 11.98 0.41 -8.67
N ALA A 70 12.70 -0.13 -7.66
CA ALA A 70 13.49 -1.35 -7.85
C ALA A 70 12.64 -2.58 -8.22
N VAL A 71 11.39 -2.64 -7.77
CA VAL A 71 10.45 -3.70 -8.14
C VAL A 71 9.90 -3.48 -9.55
N PHE A 72 9.50 -2.25 -9.90
CA PHE A 72 9.01 -1.92 -11.23
C PHE A 72 10.09 -2.09 -12.32
N ASP A 73 11.36 -1.79 -12.02
CA ASP A 73 12.48 -2.00 -12.94
C ASP A 73 12.66 -3.47 -13.34
N LYS A 74 12.23 -4.38 -12.46
CA LYS A 74 12.21 -5.83 -12.72
C LYS A 74 10.89 -6.34 -13.31
N GLY A 75 9.99 -5.43 -13.70
CA GLY A 75 8.65 -5.76 -14.16
C GLY A 75 7.73 -6.32 -13.08
N GLY A 76 8.03 -6.06 -11.80
CA GLY A 76 7.28 -6.56 -10.66
C GLY A 76 5.97 -5.81 -10.40
N ILE A 77 5.31 -6.22 -9.34
CA ILE A 77 4.01 -5.70 -8.88
C ILE A 77 4.22 -5.04 -7.52
N VAL A 78 3.61 -3.86 -7.32
CA VAL A 78 3.70 -3.12 -6.07
C VAL A 78 2.30 -2.84 -5.52
N SER A 79 2.15 -3.04 -4.22
CA SER A 79 1.02 -2.54 -3.44
C SER A 79 1.53 -1.56 -2.39
N VAL A 80 0.83 -0.45 -2.16
CA VAL A 80 1.20 0.55 -1.16
C VAL A 80 0.03 0.76 -0.22
N ILE A 81 0.27 0.57 1.07
CA ILE A 81 -0.70 0.74 2.16
C ILE A 81 -0.19 1.85 3.07
N LEU A 82 -1.03 2.82 3.36
CA LEU A 82 -0.80 3.80 4.41
C LEU A 82 -1.45 3.26 5.69
N ALA A 83 -0.61 3.01 6.71
CA ALA A 83 -1.07 2.57 8.01
C ALA A 83 -1.47 3.79 8.84
N GLU A 84 -2.77 3.99 8.95
CA GLU A 84 -3.43 5.07 9.67
C GLU A 84 -4.43 4.48 10.67
N ASN A 85 -5.24 5.31 11.32
CA ASN A 85 -6.38 4.82 12.10
C ASN A 85 -7.40 4.06 11.22
N GLN A 86 -7.53 4.46 9.95
CA GLN A 86 -8.24 3.75 8.91
C GLN A 86 -7.26 3.51 7.76
N ASN A 87 -6.77 2.29 7.66
CA ASN A 87 -5.78 1.92 6.65
C ASN A 87 -6.31 2.11 5.23
N THR A 88 -5.52 2.75 4.37
CA THR A 88 -5.87 3.03 2.98
C THR A 88 -4.87 2.43 2.01
N PHE A 89 -5.36 1.88 0.91
CA PHE A 89 -4.52 1.53 -0.23
C PHE A 89 -4.28 2.77 -1.10
N LEU A 90 -3.04 3.19 -1.22
CA LEU A 90 -2.61 4.13 -2.26
C LEU A 90 -2.54 3.43 -3.62
N ALA A 91 -2.12 2.17 -3.60
CA ALA A 91 -2.07 1.30 -4.77
C ALA A 91 -2.29 -0.16 -4.35
N GLU A 92 -3.08 -0.91 -5.12
CA GLU A 92 -3.28 -2.34 -4.93
C GLU A 92 -2.86 -3.09 -6.18
N ARG A 93 -1.82 -3.94 -6.05
CA ARG A 93 -1.28 -4.81 -7.10
C ARG A 93 -1.02 -4.09 -8.43
N ALA A 94 -0.37 -2.95 -8.38
CA ALA A 94 -0.05 -2.15 -9.54
C ALA A 94 1.20 -2.69 -10.25
N GLY A 95 1.09 -2.92 -11.55
CA GLY A 95 2.22 -3.34 -12.40
C GLY A 95 2.99 -2.15 -12.97
N ALA A 96 4.03 -2.44 -13.76
CA ALA A 96 4.92 -1.44 -14.35
C ALA A 96 4.21 -0.34 -15.18
N GLY A 97 3.03 -0.64 -15.74
CA GLY A 97 2.22 0.34 -16.49
C GLY A 97 1.71 1.50 -15.64
N SER A 98 1.53 1.31 -14.34
CA SER A 98 1.08 2.33 -13.38
C SER A 98 2.23 2.98 -12.60
N ARG A 99 3.49 2.68 -12.94
CA ARG A 99 4.68 3.17 -12.23
C ARG A 99 4.64 4.67 -11.96
N ASN A 100 4.45 5.46 -13.01
CA ASN A 100 4.51 6.92 -12.90
C ASN A 100 3.41 7.48 -12.00
N GLU A 101 2.21 6.92 -12.08
CA GLU A 101 1.07 7.29 -11.24
C GLU A 101 1.36 7.00 -9.76
N ILE A 102 1.83 5.79 -9.45
CA ILE A 102 2.14 5.37 -8.09
C ILE A 102 3.27 6.21 -7.49
N ILE A 103 4.37 6.36 -8.21
CA ILE A 103 5.52 7.14 -7.73
C ILE A 103 5.12 8.62 -7.53
N SER A 104 4.33 9.19 -8.44
CA SER A 104 3.82 10.55 -8.28
C SER A 104 2.88 10.67 -7.08
N GLY A 105 1.99 9.68 -6.87
CA GLY A 105 1.12 9.62 -5.71
C GLY A 105 1.91 9.56 -4.39
N MET A 106 2.97 8.75 -4.34
CA MET A 106 3.83 8.68 -3.16
C MET A 106 4.61 9.99 -2.95
N LYS A 107 5.11 10.63 -4.01
CA LYS A 107 5.77 11.95 -3.92
C LYS A 107 4.82 13.04 -3.43
N ALA A 108 3.56 13.01 -3.85
CA ALA A 108 2.54 13.95 -3.40
C ALA A 108 2.29 13.88 -1.87
N LEU A 109 2.57 12.75 -1.23
CA LEU A 109 2.54 12.64 0.24
C LEU A 109 3.58 13.53 0.92
N LEU A 110 4.66 13.87 0.22
CA LEU A 110 5.74 14.72 0.73
C LEU A 110 5.48 16.21 0.44
N GLU A 111 4.89 16.53 -0.73
CA GLU A 111 4.75 17.88 -1.23
C GLU A 111 3.60 18.66 -0.57
N ASN A 112 2.51 18.01 -0.26
CA ASN A 112 1.31 18.65 0.27
C ASN A 112 1.40 19.07 1.74
N GLY A 113 2.59 19.04 2.34
CA GLY A 113 2.74 19.22 3.79
C GLY A 113 1.90 18.22 4.56
N THR A 114 1.59 17.08 3.93
CA THR A 114 0.79 16.02 4.50
C THR A 114 1.55 15.52 5.70
N LYS A 115 1.13 16.01 6.85
CA LYS A 115 1.62 15.53 8.12
C LYS A 115 1.00 14.17 8.31
N CYS A 116 1.76 13.26 8.89
CA CYS A 116 1.22 12.02 9.39
C CYS A 116 -0.04 12.30 10.22
N SER A 117 -0.92 11.33 10.31
CA SER A 117 -2.06 11.40 11.22
C SER A 117 -1.56 11.72 12.65
N TYR A 118 -2.31 12.54 13.38
CA TYR A 118 -2.05 12.74 14.82
C TYR A 118 -2.58 11.57 15.67
N SER A 119 -3.10 10.52 15.02
CA SER A 119 -3.60 9.30 15.68
C SER A 119 -2.52 8.21 15.71
N MET A 120 -2.81 7.13 16.42
CA MET A 120 -2.04 5.90 16.33
C MET A 120 -2.32 5.23 14.98
N ALA A 121 -1.29 4.68 14.35
CA ALA A 121 -1.47 3.81 13.20
C ALA A 121 -1.86 2.41 13.67
N ASP A 122 -2.85 1.82 13.00
CA ASP A 122 -3.19 0.41 13.17
C ASP A 122 -2.36 -0.45 12.22
N THR A 123 -1.08 -0.61 12.55
CA THR A 123 -0.14 -1.43 11.77
C THR A 123 -0.54 -2.90 11.76
N THR A 124 -1.22 -3.39 12.81
CA THR A 124 -1.70 -4.78 12.88
C THR A 124 -2.76 -5.03 11.82
N SER A 125 -3.76 -4.15 11.72
CA SER A 125 -4.77 -4.25 10.67
C SER A 125 -4.18 -3.99 9.27
N ALA A 126 -3.17 -3.12 9.15
CA ALA A 126 -2.47 -2.91 7.88
C ALA A 126 -1.77 -4.19 7.41
N ILE A 127 -1.13 -4.93 8.33
CA ILE A 127 -0.53 -6.24 8.04
C ILE A 127 -1.64 -7.24 7.65
N ALA A 128 -2.77 -7.28 8.36
CA ALA A 128 -3.87 -8.19 8.02
C ALA A 128 -4.45 -7.94 6.61
N LEU A 129 -4.43 -6.69 6.12
CA LEU A 129 -4.82 -6.40 4.73
C LEU A 129 -3.91 -7.08 3.69
N THR A 130 -2.67 -7.41 4.05
CA THR A 130 -1.75 -8.11 3.15
C THR A 130 -2.12 -9.57 2.93
N ASP A 131 -2.88 -10.19 3.84
CA ASP A 131 -3.28 -11.60 3.74
C ASP A 131 -4.05 -11.90 2.44
N ARG A 132 -4.84 -10.92 1.98
CA ARG A 132 -5.55 -11.03 0.71
C ARG A 132 -4.57 -11.12 -0.47
N ILE A 133 -3.51 -10.34 -0.45
CA ILE A 133 -2.48 -10.35 -1.51
C ILE A 133 -1.66 -11.63 -1.41
N LEU A 134 -1.27 -12.01 -0.19
CA LEU A 134 -0.53 -13.25 0.08
C LEU A 134 -1.32 -14.51 -0.32
N SER A 135 -2.65 -14.48 -0.23
CA SER A 135 -3.49 -15.58 -0.71
C SER A 135 -3.39 -15.78 -2.23
N ILE A 136 -3.09 -14.72 -2.98
CA ILE A 136 -2.90 -14.75 -4.44
C ILE A 136 -1.44 -15.08 -4.77
N ASN A 137 -0.49 -14.44 -4.08
CA ASN A 137 0.94 -14.65 -4.26
C ASN A 137 1.64 -14.84 -2.89
N PRO A 138 1.79 -16.09 -2.41
CA PRO A 138 2.43 -16.37 -1.12
C PRO A 138 3.92 -15.97 -1.05
N SER A 139 4.56 -15.73 -2.20
CA SER A 139 5.97 -15.31 -2.27
C SER A 139 6.15 -13.78 -2.24
N ALA A 140 5.07 -13.00 -2.16
CA ALA A 140 5.13 -11.56 -2.04
C ALA A 140 5.87 -11.15 -0.76
N LYS A 141 6.73 -10.14 -0.88
CA LYS A 141 7.49 -9.59 0.26
C LYS A 141 6.81 -8.36 0.81
N ILE A 142 6.67 -8.33 2.12
CA ILE A 142 6.12 -7.18 2.85
C ILE A 142 7.30 -6.35 3.37
N TYR A 143 7.23 -5.04 3.18
CA TYR A 143 8.15 -4.06 3.74
C TYR A 143 7.36 -3.12 4.63
N LEU A 144 7.66 -3.11 5.93
CA LEU A 144 7.03 -2.24 6.92
C LEU A 144 7.99 -1.13 7.31
N TYR A 145 7.67 0.09 6.92
CA TYR A 145 8.42 1.31 7.22
C TYR A 145 7.81 1.99 8.45
N THR A 146 8.53 1.95 9.56
CA THR A 146 8.03 2.46 10.87
C THR A 146 9.21 2.87 11.76
N ASP A 147 8.95 3.64 12.79
CA ASP A 147 9.89 3.95 13.87
C ASP A 147 9.77 2.98 15.07
N THR A 148 8.82 2.06 14.99
CA THR A 148 8.54 1.09 16.07
C THR A 148 9.33 -0.20 15.84
N THR A 149 9.83 -0.77 16.95
CA THR A 149 10.48 -2.08 16.94
C THR A 149 9.48 -3.16 17.35
N TYR A 150 9.47 -4.27 16.63
CA TYR A 150 8.60 -5.41 16.91
C TYR A 150 9.44 -6.59 17.42
N ALA A 151 9.00 -7.19 18.53
CA ALA A 151 9.68 -8.34 19.12
C ALA A 151 9.62 -9.60 18.25
N ARG A 152 8.54 -9.74 17.46
CA ARG A 152 8.34 -10.83 16.50
C ARG A 152 7.53 -10.33 15.31
N LEU A 153 8.06 -10.54 14.12
CA LEU A 153 7.36 -10.39 12.84
C LEU A 153 7.42 -11.74 12.11
N SER A 154 6.49 -11.97 11.20
CA SER A 154 6.53 -13.13 10.31
C SER A 154 7.74 -13.04 9.36
N ASP A 155 8.28 -14.18 8.94
CA ASP A 155 9.49 -14.26 8.11
C ASP A 155 9.39 -13.55 6.75
N ASN A 156 8.16 -13.31 6.28
CA ASN A 156 7.89 -12.59 5.04
C ASN A 156 7.83 -11.05 5.21
N ILE A 157 7.96 -10.53 6.45
CA ILE A 157 7.92 -9.10 6.75
C ILE A 157 9.33 -8.59 6.98
N ASN A 158 9.76 -7.66 6.14
CA ASN A 158 11.00 -6.92 6.27
C ASN A 158 10.70 -5.61 7.01
N LEU A 159 11.17 -5.49 8.24
CA LEU A 159 11.07 -4.26 9.00
C LEU A 159 12.15 -3.27 8.54
N VAL A 160 11.73 -2.09 8.13
CA VAL A 160 12.61 -0.96 7.81
C VAL A 160 12.41 0.09 8.88
N ASN A 161 13.30 0.09 9.87
CA ASN A 161 13.27 1.11 10.91
C ASN A 161 13.82 2.42 10.36
N VAL A 162 13.00 3.47 10.39
CA VAL A 162 13.32 4.80 9.86
C VAL A 162 13.72 5.81 10.95
N ALA A 163 13.77 5.40 12.22
CA ALA A 163 14.27 6.23 13.29
C ALA A 163 15.81 6.33 13.25
N GLU A 164 16.34 7.51 13.44
CA GLU A 164 17.80 7.73 13.60
C GLU A 164 18.20 7.62 15.08
N LYS A 165 19.50 7.36 15.33
CA LYS A 165 20.00 6.96 16.64
C LYS A 165 19.83 8.03 17.74
N ASP A 166 19.82 9.29 17.38
CA ASP A 166 19.78 10.43 18.32
C ASP A 166 18.42 11.15 18.33
N GLU A 167 17.41 10.57 17.67
CA GLU A 167 16.07 11.12 17.67
C GLU A 167 15.30 10.71 18.93
N TRP A 168 14.71 11.69 19.60
CA TRP A 168 13.82 11.46 20.72
C TRP A 168 12.39 11.85 20.35
N ASN A 169 11.42 11.21 21.00
CA ASN A 169 10.00 11.52 20.87
C ASN A 169 9.40 11.80 22.25
N ALA A 170 8.61 12.85 22.34
CA ALA A 170 7.88 13.19 23.56
C ALA A 170 6.39 13.14 23.27
N ALA A 171 5.65 12.41 24.10
CA ALA A 171 4.20 12.33 24.03
C ALA A 171 3.59 12.66 25.40
N ILE A 172 2.50 13.43 25.40
CA ILE A 172 1.69 13.61 26.59
C ILE A 172 0.79 12.38 26.73
N LEU A 173 1.09 11.54 27.72
CA LEU A 173 0.33 10.31 27.96
C LEU A 173 -0.94 10.56 28.78
N ASN A 174 -0.94 11.62 29.59
CA ASN A 174 -2.09 11.99 30.41
C ASN A 174 -2.07 13.50 30.70
N ALA A 175 -3.23 14.12 30.68
CA ALA A 175 -3.44 15.51 31.11
C ALA A 175 -4.69 15.57 32.01
N THR A 176 -4.51 15.99 33.25
CA THR A 176 -5.60 16.22 34.20
C THR A 176 -5.75 17.70 34.45
N ALA A 177 -6.98 18.21 34.39
CA ALA A 177 -7.32 19.58 34.79
C ALA A 177 -8.06 19.52 36.14
N GLU A 178 -7.54 20.20 37.14
CA GLU A 178 -8.24 20.45 38.41
C GLU A 178 -8.84 21.86 38.34
N LEU A 179 -10.14 21.97 38.65
CA LEU A 179 -10.78 23.25 38.85
C LEU A 179 -10.47 23.67 40.28
N GLU A 180 -9.76 24.78 40.46
CA GLU A 180 -9.69 25.47 41.75
C GLU A 180 -11.01 26.24 41.98
N ASP A 181 -11.70 25.92 43.08
CA ASP A 181 -12.91 26.63 43.54
C ASP A 181 -12.59 28.01 44.15
#